data_29e4af55aed2f0986078d5aec8d0d325
#
_entry.id   29e4af55aed2f0986078d5aec8d0d325
#
_cell.length_a   1.000
_cell.length_b   1.000
_cell.length_c   1.000
_cell.angle_alpha   90.00
_cell.angle_beta   90.00
_cell.angle_gamma   90.00
#
_symmetry.space_group_name_H-M   'P 1'
#
loop_
_entity.id
_entity.type
_entity.pdbx_description
1 polymer ?
#
loop_
_entity_poly.entity_id
_entity_poly.type
_entity_poly.pdbx_seq_one_letter_code
_entity_poly.pdbx_strand_id
1 'polypeptide(L)'
;AERDEKVRQALLDVGLLPEFASRFPHEFSGGQRQRIGIARALIVEPEFIIADEPISALDMSIRAQVLNLLRHLQKERGITYLFIAHDLSVMRYISDRIAVIHKGDIVELADAEELVTHAIHPYTRSLLSAIPMPSPRRERQKKLLVYDPSMHDYSTEAPQWRELRPRHWVLCSASEAEDWCREL
;
A
#
# COMPACT_ATOMS: atom_id res chain seq x y z
N ALA A 1 -14.61 -21.65 27.32
CA ALA A 1 -14.71 -22.69 26.28
C ALA A 1 -14.82 -22.07 24.86
N GLU A 2 -15.93 -21.38 24.50
CA GLU A 2 -16.08 -20.82 23.14
C GLU A 2 -15.07 -19.70 22.86
N ARG A 3 -14.86 -18.75 23.77
CA ARG A 3 -13.87 -17.68 23.65
C ARG A 3 -12.45 -18.24 23.47
N ASP A 4 -12.10 -19.26 24.23
CA ASP A 4 -10.76 -19.84 24.19
C ASP A 4 -10.51 -20.56 22.87
N GLU A 5 -11.54 -21.19 22.29
CA GLU A 5 -11.47 -21.79 20.97
C GLU A 5 -11.31 -20.74 19.86
N LYS A 6 -12.05 -19.62 19.93
CA LYS A 6 -11.86 -18.49 18.98
C LYS A 6 -10.45 -17.92 19.05
N VAL A 7 -9.89 -17.76 20.25
CA VAL A 7 -8.49 -17.29 20.42
C VAL A 7 -7.50 -18.29 19.83
N ARG A 8 -7.70 -19.59 20.11
CA ARG A 8 -6.86 -20.65 19.56
C ARG A 8 -6.86 -20.65 18.03
N GLN A 9 -8.04 -20.56 17.43
CA GLN A 9 -8.18 -20.52 15.98
C GLN A 9 -7.55 -19.26 15.38
N ALA A 10 -7.77 -18.09 15.98
CA ALA A 10 -7.18 -16.83 15.50
C ALA A 10 -5.64 -16.86 15.54
N LEU A 11 -5.03 -17.52 16.53
CA LEU A 11 -3.58 -17.72 16.56
C LEU A 11 -3.11 -18.65 15.43
N LEU A 12 -3.80 -19.76 15.19
CA LEU A 12 -3.50 -20.66 14.09
C LEU A 12 -3.61 -19.99 12.73
N ASP A 13 -4.64 -19.17 12.51
CA ASP A 13 -4.86 -18.43 11.26
C ASP A 13 -3.69 -17.50 10.89
N VAL A 14 -2.98 -16.99 11.89
CA VAL A 14 -1.79 -16.15 11.67
C VAL A 14 -0.48 -16.92 11.80
N GLY A 15 -0.52 -18.25 11.87
CA GLY A 15 0.64 -19.12 11.95
C GLY A 15 1.39 -19.03 13.28
N LEU A 16 0.66 -18.81 14.37
CA LEU A 16 1.18 -18.87 15.74
C LEU A 16 0.67 -20.11 16.47
N LEU A 17 1.44 -20.59 17.44
CA LEU A 17 1.06 -21.73 18.26
C LEU A 17 -0.02 -21.34 19.28
N PRO A 18 -1.03 -22.18 19.53
CA PRO A 18 -2.08 -21.91 20.52
C PRO A 18 -1.56 -21.67 21.94
N GLU A 19 -0.45 -22.29 22.31
CA GLU A 19 0.21 -22.12 23.63
C GLU A 19 0.65 -20.68 23.87
N PHE A 20 0.77 -19.87 22.82
CA PHE A 20 1.12 -18.45 22.93
C PHE A 20 0.00 -17.59 23.53
N ALA A 21 -1.21 -18.13 23.66
CA ALA A 21 -2.35 -17.42 24.27
C ALA A 21 -2.10 -16.99 25.73
N SER A 22 -1.21 -17.67 26.46
CA SER A 22 -0.85 -17.35 27.85
C SER A 22 0.36 -16.43 28.01
N ARG A 23 1.04 -16.06 26.91
CA ARG A 23 2.23 -15.23 26.94
C ARG A 23 1.93 -13.73 27.06
N PHE A 24 2.84 -13.02 27.67
CA PHE A 24 2.80 -11.56 27.75
C PHE A 24 3.39 -10.89 26.48
N PRO A 25 2.98 -9.66 26.14
CA PRO A 25 3.44 -8.97 24.91
C PRO A 25 4.96 -8.84 24.79
N HIS A 26 5.70 -8.71 25.89
CA HIS A 26 7.15 -8.58 25.89
C HIS A 26 7.90 -9.90 25.56
N GLU A 27 7.21 -11.04 25.60
CA GLU A 27 7.75 -12.35 25.27
C GLU A 27 7.69 -12.67 23.77
N PHE A 28 7.14 -11.75 22.95
CA PHE A 28 7.00 -11.91 21.52
C PHE A 28 8.01 -11.08 20.73
N SER A 29 8.50 -11.66 19.61
CA SER A 29 9.24 -10.89 18.62
C SER A 29 8.35 -9.84 17.93
N GLY A 30 8.96 -8.86 17.23
CA GLY A 30 8.22 -7.84 16.46
C GLY A 30 7.24 -8.44 15.47
N GLY A 31 7.66 -9.44 14.70
CA GLY A 31 6.81 -10.13 13.74
C GLY A 31 5.68 -10.93 14.39
N GLN A 32 5.93 -11.55 15.54
CA GLN A 32 4.88 -12.24 16.31
C GLN A 32 3.86 -11.25 16.86
N ARG A 33 4.28 -10.10 17.40
CA ARG A 33 3.36 -9.03 17.85
C ARG A 33 2.49 -8.54 16.70
N GLN A 34 3.07 -8.37 15.50
CA GLN A 34 2.31 -7.97 14.32
C GLN A 34 1.25 -9.01 13.94
N ARG A 35 1.59 -10.30 13.95
CA ARG A 35 0.65 -11.40 13.69
C ARG A 35 -0.47 -11.44 14.74
N ILE A 36 -0.19 -11.16 16.00
CA ILE A 36 -1.20 -11.02 17.06
C ILE A 36 -2.13 -9.84 16.77
N GLY A 37 -1.58 -8.70 16.29
CA GLY A 37 -2.39 -7.55 15.86
C GLY A 37 -3.37 -7.93 14.73
N ILE A 38 -2.90 -8.71 13.75
CA ILE A 38 -3.74 -9.24 12.67
C ILE A 38 -4.81 -10.20 13.23
N ALA A 39 -4.43 -11.14 14.10
CA ALA A 39 -5.37 -12.07 14.74
C ALA A 39 -6.49 -11.35 15.51
N ARG A 40 -6.15 -10.26 16.21
CA ARG A 40 -7.13 -9.40 16.90
C ARG A 40 -8.12 -8.74 15.94
N ALA A 41 -7.68 -8.33 14.77
CA ALA A 41 -8.56 -7.76 13.74
C ALA A 41 -9.47 -8.84 13.12
N LEU A 42 -8.99 -10.06 12.98
CA LEU A 42 -9.71 -11.16 12.34
C LEU A 42 -10.76 -11.83 13.23
N ILE A 43 -10.60 -11.78 14.56
CA ILE A 43 -11.45 -12.52 15.50
C ILE A 43 -12.92 -12.07 15.50
N VAL A 44 -13.19 -10.85 14.99
CA VAL A 44 -14.54 -10.30 14.81
C VAL A 44 -15.13 -10.61 13.43
N GLU A 45 -14.44 -11.41 12.61
CA GLU A 45 -14.86 -11.83 11.26
C GLU A 45 -15.22 -10.64 10.35
N PRO A 46 -14.32 -9.66 10.15
CA PRO A 46 -14.62 -8.46 9.41
C PRO A 46 -14.68 -8.70 7.90
N GLU A 47 -15.53 -7.97 7.21
CA GLU A 47 -15.54 -7.89 5.74
C GLU A 47 -14.52 -6.87 5.21
N PHE A 48 -14.14 -5.89 6.05
CA PHE A 48 -13.23 -4.79 5.70
C PHE A 48 -12.23 -4.50 6.82
N ILE A 49 -10.95 -4.37 6.48
CA ILE A 49 -9.86 -4.05 7.42
C ILE A 49 -9.08 -2.85 6.92
N ILE A 50 -8.84 -1.88 7.80
CA ILE A 50 -7.88 -0.79 7.58
C ILE A 50 -6.54 -1.25 8.16
N ALA A 51 -5.53 -1.38 7.31
CA ALA A 51 -4.17 -1.76 7.67
C ALA A 51 -3.25 -0.53 7.52
N ASP A 52 -3.06 0.20 8.61
CA ASP A 52 -2.25 1.41 8.65
C ASP A 52 -0.81 1.06 9.01
N GLU A 53 0.11 1.21 8.07
CA GLU A 53 1.53 0.86 8.14
C GLU A 53 1.85 -0.51 8.79
N PRO A 54 1.16 -1.59 8.44
CA PRO A 54 1.20 -2.85 9.19
C PRO A 54 2.57 -3.56 9.13
N ILE A 55 3.52 -3.07 8.34
CA ILE A 55 4.83 -3.69 8.11
C ILE A 55 6.01 -2.74 8.29
N SER A 56 5.77 -1.47 8.66
CA SER A 56 6.81 -0.41 8.72
C SER A 56 7.94 -0.74 9.68
N ALA A 57 7.63 -1.34 10.83
CA ALA A 57 8.59 -1.68 11.89
C ALA A 57 9.22 -3.08 11.75
N LEU A 58 8.99 -3.79 10.63
CA LEU A 58 9.47 -5.15 10.42
C LEU A 58 10.70 -5.21 9.52
N ASP A 59 11.60 -6.15 9.80
CA ASP A 59 12.69 -6.48 8.89
C ASP A 59 12.16 -7.10 7.57
N MET A 60 12.99 -7.09 6.52
CA MET A 60 12.59 -7.48 5.17
C MET A 60 12.02 -8.91 5.09
N SER A 61 12.58 -9.85 5.83
CA SER A 61 12.15 -11.26 5.76
C SER A 61 10.79 -11.48 6.43
N ILE A 62 10.58 -10.85 7.57
CA ILE A 62 9.31 -10.89 8.31
C ILE A 62 8.22 -10.10 7.57
N ARG A 63 8.58 -8.96 6.94
CA ARG A 63 7.69 -8.17 6.10
C ARG A 63 7.05 -9.00 5.00
N ALA A 64 7.88 -9.77 4.25
CA ALA A 64 7.38 -10.66 3.20
C ALA A 64 6.43 -11.75 3.74
N GLN A 65 6.72 -12.31 4.90
CA GLN A 65 5.84 -13.31 5.52
C GLN A 65 4.48 -12.73 5.92
N VAL A 66 4.46 -11.51 6.48
CA VAL A 66 3.21 -10.83 6.87
C VAL A 66 2.38 -10.44 5.65
N LEU A 67 3.01 -9.95 4.57
CA LEU A 67 2.31 -9.64 3.32
C LEU A 67 1.67 -10.90 2.70
N ASN A 68 2.41 -12.01 2.67
CA ASN A 68 1.88 -13.29 2.18
C ASN A 68 0.70 -13.78 3.03
N LEU A 69 0.79 -13.64 4.36
CA LEU A 69 -0.30 -13.97 5.27
C LEU A 69 -1.55 -13.14 4.97
N LEU A 70 -1.42 -11.81 4.81
CA LEU A 70 -2.55 -10.93 4.50
C LEU A 70 -3.21 -11.29 3.16
N ARG A 71 -2.41 -11.58 2.12
CA ARG A 71 -2.93 -12.04 0.81
C ARG A 71 -3.65 -13.37 0.90
N HIS A 72 -3.13 -14.30 1.69
CA HIS A 72 -3.76 -15.59 1.91
C HIS A 72 -5.13 -15.41 2.59
N LEU A 73 -5.17 -14.65 3.68
CA LEU A 73 -6.41 -14.33 4.40
C LEU A 73 -7.44 -13.60 3.53
N GLN A 74 -6.98 -12.67 2.67
CA GLN A 74 -7.85 -12.00 1.69
C GLN A 74 -8.55 -13.01 0.79
N LYS A 75 -7.80 -13.95 0.22
CA LYS A 75 -8.33 -14.96 -0.70
C LYS A 75 -9.25 -15.96 -0.02
N GLU A 76 -8.90 -16.42 1.17
CA GLU A 76 -9.67 -17.42 1.87
C GLU A 76 -10.96 -16.90 2.49
N ARG A 77 -10.92 -15.65 3.00
CA ARG A 77 -12.03 -15.06 3.75
C ARG A 77 -12.79 -13.97 2.99
N GLY A 78 -12.34 -13.59 1.79
CA GLY A 78 -12.96 -12.54 1.00
C GLY A 78 -12.85 -11.13 1.62
N ILE A 79 -11.84 -10.89 2.48
CA ILE A 79 -11.68 -9.63 3.20
C ILE A 79 -11.21 -8.55 2.23
N THR A 80 -11.83 -7.37 2.30
CA THR A 80 -11.35 -6.18 1.62
C THR A 80 -10.38 -5.41 2.51
N TYR A 81 -9.21 -5.00 1.97
CA TYR A 81 -8.23 -4.19 2.70
C TYR A 81 -8.16 -2.76 2.17
N LEU A 82 -8.16 -1.78 3.08
CA LEU A 82 -7.56 -0.48 2.85
C LEU A 82 -6.15 -0.50 3.45
N PHE A 83 -5.15 -0.65 2.59
CA PHE A 83 -3.75 -0.77 3.01
C PHE A 83 -3.05 0.58 2.88
N ILE A 84 -2.49 1.11 3.95
CA ILE A 84 -1.75 2.38 3.96
C ILE A 84 -0.27 2.07 4.17
N ALA A 85 0.58 2.52 3.26
CA ALA A 85 2.03 2.37 3.35
C ALA A 85 2.74 3.44 2.53
N HIS A 86 4.01 3.67 2.83
CA HIS A 86 4.87 4.61 2.11
C HIS A 86 5.76 3.94 1.03
N ASP A 87 5.76 2.61 0.95
CA ASP A 87 6.57 1.83 0.00
C ASP A 87 5.72 1.37 -1.19
N LEU A 88 5.90 2.00 -2.35
CA LEU A 88 5.18 1.68 -3.58
C LEU A 88 5.44 0.24 -4.08
N SER A 89 6.62 -0.34 -3.79
CA SER A 89 6.91 -1.72 -4.16
C SER A 89 6.03 -2.70 -3.39
N VAL A 90 5.77 -2.39 -2.11
CA VAL A 90 4.83 -3.13 -1.28
C VAL A 90 3.41 -2.95 -1.79
N MET A 91 3.02 -1.71 -2.09
CA MET A 91 1.67 -1.41 -2.60
C MET A 91 1.38 -2.15 -3.90
N ARG A 92 2.32 -2.15 -4.86
CA ARG A 92 2.21 -2.94 -6.10
C ARG A 92 2.00 -4.43 -5.84
N TYR A 93 2.60 -4.98 -4.79
CA TYR A 93 2.51 -6.41 -4.46
C TYR A 93 1.17 -6.80 -3.83
N ILE A 94 0.62 -5.94 -2.94
CA ILE A 94 -0.53 -6.30 -2.10
C ILE A 94 -1.87 -5.78 -2.66
N SER A 95 -1.87 -4.70 -3.44
CA SER A 95 -3.07 -3.95 -3.81
C SER A 95 -3.51 -4.23 -5.24
N ASP A 96 -4.82 -4.23 -5.48
CA ASP A 96 -5.41 -4.23 -6.82
C ASP A 96 -5.42 -2.83 -7.43
N ARG A 97 -5.65 -1.81 -6.59
CA ARG A 97 -5.65 -0.39 -6.95
C ARG A 97 -4.81 0.42 -5.97
N ILE A 98 -4.18 1.48 -6.44
CA ILE A 98 -3.35 2.37 -5.62
C ILE A 98 -3.87 3.80 -5.77
N ALA A 99 -4.10 4.47 -4.63
CA ALA A 99 -4.32 5.90 -4.54
C ALA A 99 -3.04 6.56 -3.98
N VAL A 100 -2.52 7.55 -4.67
CA VAL A 100 -1.36 8.33 -4.22
C VAL A 100 -1.83 9.59 -3.53
N ILE A 101 -1.39 9.80 -2.29
CA ILE A 101 -1.74 10.95 -1.47
C ILE A 101 -0.56 11.92 -1.39
N HIS A 102 -0.80 13.21 -1.63
CA HIS A 102 0.16 14.28 -1.43
C HIS A 102 -0.46 15.43 -0.64
N LYS A 103 0.13 15.77 0.52
CA LYS A 103 -0.32 16.86 1.41
C LYS A 103 -1.81 16.82 1.80
N GLY A 104 -2.39 15.63 1.88
CA GLY A 104 -3.78 15.41 2.26
C GLY A 104 -4.74 15.21 1.10
N ASP A 105 -4.33 15.50 -0.13
CA ASP A 105 -5.11 15.28 -1.35
C ASP A 105 -4.71 13.98 -2.04
N ILE A 106 -5.69 13.24 -2.55
CA ILE A 106 -5.40 12.14 -3.47
C ILE A 106 -5.10 12.78 -4.83
N VAL A 107 -3.91 12.53 -5.38
CA VAL A 107 -3.47 13.15 -6.64
C VAL A 107 -3.57 12.20 -7.83
N GLU A 108 -3.54 10.89 -7.61
CA GLU A 108 -3.64 9.88 -8.66
C GLU A 108 -4.23 8.59 -8.12
N LEU A 109 -5.05 7.91 -8.93
CA LEU A 109 -5.72 6.64 -8.59
C LEU A 109 -5.81 5.76 -9.83
N ALA A 110 -5.19 4.58 -9.78
CA ALA A 110 -5.27 3.61 -10.88
C ALA A 110 -5.16 2.17 -10.38
N ASP A 111 -5.32 1.21 -11.29
CA ASP A 111 -4.95 -0.17 -11.05
C ASP A 111 -3.44 -0.23 -10.74
N ALA A 112 -3.01 -1.10 -9.82
CA ALA A 112 -1.65 -1.06 -9.27
C ALA A 112 -0.55 -1.19 -10.34
N GLU A 113 -0.74 -2.07 -11.32
CA GLU A 113 0.21 -2.26 -12.41
C GLU A 113 0.21 -1.08 -13.38
N GLU A 114 -0.96 -0.54 -13.68
CA GLU A 114 -1.12 0.67 -14.53
C GLU A 114 -0.41 1.87 -13.89
N LEU A 115 -0.63 2.12 -12.61
CA LEU A 115 -0.01 3.24 -11.91
C LEU A 115 1.52 3.14 -11.90
N VAL A 116 2.09 1.94 -11.71
CA VAL A 116 3.55 1.76 -11.66
C VAL A 116 4.19 1.89 -13.04
N THR A 117 3.51 1.46 -14.10
CA THR A 117 4.04 1.48 -15.47
C THR A 117 3.75 2.78 -16.21
N HIS A 118 2.64 3.43 -15.90
CA HIS A 118 2.14 4.60 -16.63
C HIS A 118 1.72 5.74 -15.69
N ALA A 119 2.49 5.99 -14.63
CA ALA A 119 2.22 7.13 -13.75
C ALA A 119 2.14 8.44 -14.52
N ILE A 120 1.10 9.21 -14.28
CA ILE A 120 0.82 10.45 -14.98
C ILE A 120 1.21 11.65 -14.12
N HIS A 121 0.73 11.69 -12.86
CA HIS A 121 0.99 12.84 -11.98
C HIS A 121 2.49 12.98 -11.67
N PRO A 122 3.08 14.17 -11.77
CA PRO A 122 4.52 14.39 -11.55
C PRO A 122 5.01 13.92 -10.18
N TYR A 123 4.19 14.04 -9.13
CA TYR A 123 4.51 13.54 -7.81
C TYR A 123 4.64 12.01 -7.80
N THR A 124 3.72 11.28 -8.42
CA THR A 124 3.79 9.82 -8.53
C THR A 124 5.03 9.38 -9.30
N ARG A 125 5.33 10.06 -10.42
CA ARG A 125 6.57 9.82 -11.20
C ARG A 125 7.82 10.03 -10.34
N SER A 126 7.84 11.06 -9.48
CA SER A 126 8.95 11.30 -8.57
C SER A 126 9.12 10.17 -7.54
N LEU A 127 8.02 9.70 -6.93
CA LEU A 127 8.05 8.58 -6.00
C LEU A 127 8.56 7.30 -6.66
N LEU A 128 8.06 6.97 -7.84
CA LEU A 128 8.51 5.79 -8.60
C LEU A 128 9.99 5.91 -9.01
N SER A 129 10.43 7.12 -9.34
CA SER A 129 11.84 7.37 -9.65
C SER A 129 12.77 7.14 -8.46
N ALA A 130 12.28 7.20 -7.23
CA ALA A 130 13.06 6.96 -6.01
C ALA A 130 13.19 5.47 -5.64
N ILE A 131 12.37 4.57 -6.22
CA ILE A 131 12.43 3.12 -5.92
C ILE A 131 13.79 2.57 -6.37
N PRO A 132 14.59 1.94 -5.49
CA PRO A 132 15.88 1.36 -5.86
C PRO A 132 15.76 0.27 -6.93
N MET A 133 16.65 0.29 -7.92
CA MET A 133 16.71 -0.75 -8.92
C MET A 133 17.59 -1.92 -8.45
N PRO A 134 17.20 -3.18 -8.72
CA PRO A 134 17.99 -4.36 -8.33
C PRO A 134 19.40 -4.39 -8.95
N SER A 135 19.62 -3.70 -10.07
CA SER A 135 20.90 -3.67 -10.78
C SER A 135 21.70 -2.41 -10.39
N PRO A 136 22.90 -2.55 -9.77
CA PRO A 136 23.74 -1.41 -9.42
C PRO A 136 24.16 -0.54 -10.63
N ARG A 137 24.28 -1.13 -11.82
CA ARG A 137 24.59 -0.39 -13.06
C ARG A 137 23.43 0.51 -13.47
N ARG A 138 22.20 -0.01 -13.42
CA ARG A 138 21.00 0.76 -13.76
C ARG A 138 20.72 1.82 -12.70
N GLU A 139 20.93 1.51 -11.42
CA GLU A 139 20.78 2.46 -10.32
C GLU A 139 21.68 3.69 -10.50
N ARG A 140 22.95 3.51 -10.90
CA ARG A 140 23.88 4.62 -11.15
C ARG A 140 23.49 5.51 -12.33
N GLN A 141 22.73 5.01 -13.28
CA GLN A 141 22.29 5.74 -14.48
C GLN A 141 20.87 6.35 -14.29
N LYS A 142 20.21 6.02 -13.20
CA LYS A 142 18.86 6.46 -12.91
C LYS A 142 18.84 7.94 -12.61
N LYS A 143 17.96 8.68 -13.28
CA LYS A 143 17.68 10.08 -12.98
C LYS A 143 16.55 10.12 -11.95
N LEU A 144 16.83 10.72 -10.79
CA LEU A 144 15.80 11.03 -9.80
C LEU A 144 14.99 12.22 -10.31
N LEU A 145 13.67 12.06 -10.34
CA LEU A 145 12.76 13.14 -10.62
C LEU A 145 12.44 13.85 -9.30
N VAL A 146 12.60 15.15 -9.27
CA VAL A 146 12.23 15.97 -8.11
C VAL A 146 10.90 16.64 -8.44
N TYR A 147 9.91 16.38 -7.61
CA TYR A 147 8.62 17.04 -7.73
C TYR A 147 8.66 18.40 -7.06
N ASP A 148 8.26 19.44 -7.81
CA ASP A 148 8.08 20.79 -7.29
C ASP A 148 6.60 21.19 -7.46
N PRO A 149 5.87 21.46 -6.36
CA PRO A 149 4.48 21.88 -6.44
C PRO A 149 4.25 23.17 -7.25
N SER A 150 5.27 24.01 -7.42
CA SER A 150 5.17 25.25 -8.21
C SER A 150 5.01 25.02 -9.71
N MET A 151 5.20 23.78 -10.19
CA MET A 151 4.93 23.42 -11.58
C MET A 151 3.43 23.42 -11.93
N HIS A 152 2.56 23.41 -10.93
CA HIS A 152 1.12 23.50 -11.10
C HIS A 152 0.65 24.95 -10.92
N ASP A 153 -0.05 25.47 -11.91
CA ASP A 153 -0.70 26.78 -11.79
C ASP A 153 -2.22 26.60 -11.64
N TYR A 154 -2.68 26.54 -10.39
CA TYR A 154 -4.10 26.44 -10.06
C TYR A 154 -4.73 27.80 -9.72
N SER A 155 -4.04 28.92 -10.03
CA SER A 155 -4.57 30.26 -9.78
C SER A 155 -5.70 30.64 -10.74
N THR A 156 -5.68 30.09 -11.95
CA THR A 156 -6.66 30.36 -13.00
C THR A 156 -7.72 29.28 -13.13
N GLU A 157 -7.36 28.01 -12.86
CA GLU A 157 -8.26 26.87 -12.95
C GLU A 157 -7.98 25.88 -11.80
N ALA A 158 -8.99 25.62 -10.98
CA ALA A 158 -8.90 24.62 -9.91
C ALA A 158 -8.73 23.21 -10.47
N PRO A 159 -7.87 22.37 -9.87
CA PRO A 159 -7.71 20.98 -10.29
C PRO A 159 -8.99 20.18 -10.07
N GLN A 160 -9.28 19.27 -10.97
CA GLN A 160 -10.41 18.37 -10.92
C GLN A 160 -9.97 16.93 -11.20
N TRP A 161 -10.73 15.97 -10.69
CA TRP A 161 -10.56 14.57 -11.00
C TRP A 161 -10.93 14.28 -12.46
N ARG A 162 -9.94 13.81 -13.24
CA ARG A 162 -10.12 13.48 -14.66
C ARG A 162 -9.62 12.07 -14.92
N GLU A 163 -10.42 11.28 -15.64
CA GLU A 163 -10.00 9.98 -16.14
C GLU A 163 -9.22 10.19 -17.43
N LEU A 164 -7.89 10.07 -17.36
CA LEU A 164 -7.00 10.29 -18.52
C LEU A 164 -6.70 8.99 -19.29
N ARG A 165 -6.85 7.84 -18.62
CA ARG A 165 -6.80 6.49 -19.23
C ARG A 165 -7.86 5.62 -18.55
N PRO A 166 -8.26 4.50 -19.14
CA PRO A 166 -9.26 3.62 -18.53
C PRO A 166 -8.92 3.24 -17.08
N ARG A 167 -9.82 3.58 -16.15
CA ARG A 167 -9.65 3.37 -14.69
C ARG A 167 -8.45 4.09 -14.06
N HIS A 168 -7.89 5.10 -14.75
CA HIS A 168 -6.74 5.88 -14.29
C HIS A 168 -7.14 7.35 -14.15
N TRP A 169 -7.29 7.77 -12.91
CA TRP A 169 -7.77 9.09 -12.52
C TRP A 169 -6.64 9.94 -11.96
N VAL A 170 -6.62 11.19 -12.36
CA VAL A 170 -5.58 12.16 -11.95
C VAL A 170 -6.23 13.47 -11.55
N LEU A 171 -5.75 14.09 -10.48
CA LEU A 171 -6.14 15.43 -10.06
C LEU A 171 -5.31 16.44 -10.86
N CYS A 172 -5.94 17.20 -11.77
CA CYS A 172 -5.27 18.12 -12.67
C CYS A 172 -6.20 19.21 -13.20
N SER A 173 -5.64 20.32 -13.71
CA SER A 173 -6.37 21.32 -14.49
C SER A 173 -6.71 20.78 -15.89
N ALA A 174 -7.53 21.48 -16.68
CA ALA A 174 -7.82 21.08 -18.06
C ALA A 174 -6.59 21.21 -18.95
N SER A 175 -5.80 22.26 -18.77
CA SER A 175 -4.56 22.46 -19.52
C SER A 175 -3.53 21.36 -19.28
N GLU A 176 -3.32 20.96 -18.00
CA GLU A 176 -2.45 19.84 -17.66
C GLU A 176 -2.93 18.52 -18.24
N ALA A 177 -4.24 18.28 -18.23
CA ALA A 177 -4.83 17.07 -18.81
C ALA A 177 -4.53 16.98 -20.32
N GLU A 178 -4.64 18.08 -21.06
CA GLU A 178 -4.31 18.12 -22.49
C GLU A 178 -2.83 17.84 -22.76
N ASP A 179 -1.93 18.44 -21.95
CA ASP A 179 -0.48 18.27 -22.11
C ASP A 179 -0.08 16.83 -21.76
N TRP A 180 -0.58 16.30 -20.64
CA TRP A 180 -0.25 14.93 -20.21
C TRP A 180 -0.84 13.87 -21.16
N CYS A 181 -2.01 14.11 -21.75
CA CYS A 181 -2.56 13.20 -22.78
C CYS A 181 -1.72 13.18 -24.07
N ARG A 182 -0.95 14.22 -24.38
CA ARG A 182 -0.03 14.22 -25.54
C ARG A 182 1.25 13.42 -25.28
N GLU A 183 1.63 13.25 -24.00
CA GLU A 183 2.82 12.49 -23.58
C GLU A 183 2.55 10.98 -23.41
N LEU A 184 1.28 10.57 -23.35
CA LEU A 184 0.81 9.18 -23.17
C LEU A 184 0.69 8.43 -24.48
#